data_bbdca6a269a8436a857f82d6364b0c96
#
_entry.id   bbdca6a269a8436a857f82d6364b0c96
#
_cell.length_a   1.000
_cell.length_b   1.000
_cell.length_c   1.000
_cell.angle_alpha   90.00
_cell.angle_beta   90.00
_cell.angle_gamma   90.00
#
_symmetry.space_group_name_H-M   'P 1'
#
loop_
_entity.id
_entity.type
_entity.pdbx_description
1 polymer ?
#
loop_
_entity_poly.entity_id
_entity_poly.type
_entity_poly.pdbx_seq_one_letter_code
_entity_poly.pdbx_strand_id
1 'polypeptide(L)'
;MKLYKCHTGKCNISGQRIRELREAAEMSQEQLAAKIQLLDHNINQKAISRIETGDRVVPDFELLYFSKIFQVSVYDLLGVDRC
;
A
#
# COMPACT_ATOMS: atom_id res chain seq x y z
N MET A 1 -8.39 -13.20 -14.81
CA MET A 1 -8.54 -11.81 -14.34
C MET A 1 -7.58 -10.90 -15.07
N LYS A 2 -8.05 -9.76 -15.49
CA LYS A 2 -7.22 -8.79 -16.20
C LYS A 2 -6.45 -7.93 -15.19
N LEU A 3 -5.13 -7.87 -15.33
CA LEU A 3 -4.30 -7.02 -14.48
C LEU A 3 -4.12 -5.66 -15.16
N TYR A 4 -4.28 -4.61 -14.37
CA TYR A 4 -4.07 -3.24 -14.83
C TYR A 4 -2.66 -2.82 -14.43
N LYS A 5 -1.85 -2.44 -15.42
CA LYS A 5 -0.48 -1.99 -15.18
C LYS A 5 -0.33 -0.54 -15.59
N CYS A 6 0.42 0.22 -14.80
CA CYS A 6 0.75 1.60 -15.16
C CYS A 6 1.88 1.61 -16.19
N HIS A 7 2.25 2.81 -16.65
CA HIS A 7 3.29 2.97 -17.69
C HIS A 7 4.66 2.40 -17.28
N THR A 8 4.89 2.16 -16.00
CA THR A 8 6.14 1.56 -15.52
C THR A 8 6.12 0.04 -15.55
N GLY A 9 5.01 -0.58 -15.95
CA GLY A 9 4.84 -2.03 -15.91
C GLY A 9 4.42 -2.58 -14.57
N LYS A 10 4.28 -1.74 -13.56
CA LYS A 10 3.82 -2.14 -12.22
C LYS A 10 2.31 -2.13 -12.14
N CYS A 11 1.75 -2.91 -11.21
CA CYS A 11 0.31 -2.96 -11.00
C CYS A 11 -0.18 -1.85 -10.05
N ASN A 12 0.72 -1.11 -9.42
CA ASN A 12 0.36 0.02 -8.57
C ASN A 12 1.51 1.04 -8.61
N ILE A 13 1.24 2.26 -8.16
CA ILE A 13 2.24 3.32 -8.07
C ILE A 13 2.54 3.69 -6.61
N SER A 14 1.80 3.14 -5.65
CA SER A 14 1.92 3.49 -4.23
C SER A 14 2.83 2.54 -3.45
N GLY A 15 3.17 1.38 -4.01
CA GLY A 15 3.84 0.31 -3.26
C GLY A 15 5.17 0.73 -2.66
N GLN A 16 5.99 1.46 -3.41
CA GLN A 16 7.29 1.88 -2.91
C GLN A 16 7.13 2.87 -1.75
N ARG A 17 6.17 3.78 -1.86
CA ARG A 17 5.92 4.74 -0.78
C ARG A 17 5.39 4.04 0.47
N ILE A 18 4.53 3.03 0.28
CA ILE A 18 4.03 2.21 1.40
C ILE A 18 5.21 1.53 2.10
N ARG A 19 6.14 0.98 1.32
CA ARG A 19 7.34 0.36 1.89
C ARG A 19 8.18 1.35 2.69
N GLU A 20 8.41 2.55 2.13
CA GLU A 20 9.18 3.59 2.80
C GLU A 20 8.54 3.97 4.14
N LEU A 21 7.23 4.16 4.15
CA LEU A 21 6.51 4.52 5.37
C LEU A 21 6.57 3.39 6.40
N ARG A 22 6.43 2.15 5.92
CA ARG A 22 6.51 0.98 6.81
C ARG A 22 7.90 0.90 7.46
N GLU A 23 8.94 1.05 6.65
CA GLU A 23 10.31 0.98 7.18
C GLU A 23 10.61 2.13 8.12
N ALA A 24 10.12 3.33 7.80
CA ALA A 24 10.28 4.49 8.67
C ALA A 24 9.58 4.29 10.02
N ALA A 25 8.48 3.55 10.03
CA ALA A 25 7.73 3.23 11.25
C ALA A 25 8.30 1.99 11.96
N GLU A 26 9.35 1.41 11.43
CA GLU A 26 10.01 0.22 11.98
C GLU A 26 9.06 -0.96 12.11
N MET A 27 8.16 -1.11 11.12
CA MET A 27 7.22 -2.23 11.08
C MET A 27 7.68 -3.30 10.09
N SER A 28 7.45 -4.56 10.45
CA SER A 28 7.56 -5.65 9.50
C SER A 28 6.33 -5.68 8.59
N GLN A 29 6.40 -6.42 7.48
CA GLN A 29 5.25 -6.62 6.62
C GLN A 29 4.11 -7.32 7.37
N GLU A 30 4.45 -8.27 8.25
CA GLU A 30 3.45 -8.97 9.06
C GLU A 30 2.75 -8.02 10.02
N GLN A 31 3.50 -7.10 10.63
CA GLN A 31 2.92 -6.11 11.55
C GLN A 31 1.99 -5.16 10.81
N LEU A 32 2.36 -4.75 9.60
CA LEU A 32 1.49 -3.90 8.80
C LEU A 32 0.21 -4.65 8.43
N ALA A 33 0.32 -5.91 8.00
CA ALA A 33 -0.86 -6.72 7.70
C ALA A 33 -1.78 -6.83 8.91
N ALA A 34 -1.21 -7.03 10.11
CA ALA A 34 -2.01 -7.12 11.33
C ALA A 34 -2.77 -5.82 11.61
N LYS A 35 -2.14 -4.67 11.35
CA LYS A 35 -2.81 -3.37 11.55
C LYS A 35 -3.99 -3.20 10.58
N ILE A 36 -3.84 -3.65 9.35
CA ILE A 36 -4.93 -3.58 8.38
C ILE A 36 -6.06 -4.52 8.77
N GLN A 37 -5.73 -5.70 9.29
CA GLN A 37 -6.74 -6.65 9.77
C GLN A 37 -7.60 -6.06 10.89
N LEU A 38 -7.03 -5.18 11.71
CA LEU A 38 -7.78 -4.46 12.72
C LEU A 38 -8.81 -3.49 12.13
N LEU A 39 -8.69 -3.16 10.86
CA LEU A 39 -9.67 -2.34 10.14
C LEU A 39 -10.67 -3.22 9.37
N ASP A 40 -10.81 -4.48 9.77
CA ASP A 40 -11.73 -5.45 9.18
C ASP A 40 -11.43 -5.78 7.72
N HIS A 41 -10.16 -5.65 7.32
CA HIS A 41 -9.76 -6.01 5.96
C HIS A 41 -8.78 -7.19 6.01
N ASN A 42 -9.18 -8.29 5.39
CA ASN A 42 -8.39 -9.51 5.40
C ASN A 42 -7.26 -9.44 4.37
N ILE A 43 -6.09 -9.07 4.84
CA ILE A 43 -4.88 -9.01 4.03
C ILE A 43 -3.77 -9.72 4.80
N ASN A 44 -2.86 -10.38 4.09
CA ASN A 44 -1.75 -11.10 4.73
C ASN A 44 -0.41 -10.50 4.33
N GLN A 45 0.65 -10.98 4.96
CA GLN A 45 2.01 -10.50 4.71
C GLN A 45 2.43 -10.68 3.25
N LYS A 46 2.02 -11.77 2.61
CA LYS A 46 2.35 -12.02 1.21
C LYS A 46 1.73 -10.96 0.29
N ALA A 47 0.49 -10.54 0.59
CA ALA A 47 -0.17 -9.48 -0.17
C ALA A 47 0.56 -8.15 0.00
N ILE A 48 0.99 -7.82 1.23
CA ILE A 48 1.80 -6.61 1.48
C ILE A 48 3.09 -6.66 0.66
N SER A 49 3.78 -7.80 0.68
CA SER A 49 5.02 -7.96 -0.09
C SER A 49 4.79 -7.67 -1.57
N ARG A 50 3.71 -8.21 -2.14
CA ARG A 50 3.40 -8.02 -3.56
C ARG A 50 2.98 -6.59 -3.89
N ILE A 51 2.35 -5.90 -2.95
CA ILE A 51 2.05 -4.48 -3.10
C ILE A 51 3.37 -3.69 -3.19
N GLU A 52 4.30 -3.96 -2.29
CA GLU A 52 5.56 -3.22 -2.22
C GLU A 52 6.45 -3.45 -3.43
N THR A 53 6.37 -4.62 -4.04
CA THR A 53 7.12 -4.90 -5.27
C THR A 53 6.40 -4.44 -6.53
N GLY A 54 5.13 -4.06 -6.43
CA GLY A 54 4.33 -3.62 -7.56
C GLY A 54 3.65 -4.74 -8.32
N ASP A 55 3.60 -5.94 -7.75
CA ASP A 55 3.04 -7.12 -8.41
C ASP A 55 1.53 -7.30 -8.14
N ARG A 56 0.93 -6.41 -7.38
CA ARG A 56 -0.48 -6.49 -7.01
C ARG A 56 -1.11 -5.11 -7.11
N VAL A 57 -2.33 -5.04 -7.63
CA VAL A 57 -3.09 -3.78 -7.63
C VAL A 57 -3.46 -3.41 -6.19
N VAL A 58 -3.60 -2.11 -5.95
CA VAL A 58 -4.06 -1.59 -4.67
C VAL A 58 -5.39 -0.89 -4.92
N PRO A 59 -6.52 -1.51 -4.53
CA PRO A 59 -7.82 -0.86 -4.66
C PRO A 59 -7.88 0.44 -3.85
N ASP A 60 -8.75 1.35 -4.25
CA ASP A 60 -8.84 2.67 -3.63
C ASP A 60 -9.15 2.59 -2.13
N PHE A 61 -9.98 1.64 -1.71
CA PHE A 61 -10.30 1.50 -0.29
C PHE A 61 -9.09 1.02 0.53
N GLU A 62 -8.17 0.26 -0.08
CA GLU A 62 -6.93 -0.11 0.60
C GLU A 62 -6.02 1.10 0.77
N LEU A 63 -6.00 2.01 -0.19
CA LEU A 63 -5.26 3.26 -0.03
C LEU A 63 -5.73 4.04 1.19
N LEU A 64 -7.04 4.05 1.44
CA LEU A 64 -7.58 4.69 2.64
C LEU A 64 -7.06 4.02 3.93
N TYR A 65 -6.99 2.70 3.94
CA TYR A 65 -6.46 1.98 5.10
C TYR A 65 -5.01 2.34 5.37
N PHE A 66 -4.17 2.33 4.33
CA PHE A 66 -2.77 2.72 4.48
C PHE A 66 -2.64 4.18 4.92
N SER A 67 -3.46 5.05 4.36
CA SER A 67 -3.49 6.46 4.75
C SER A 67 -3.75 6.62 6.25
N LYS A 68 -4.72 5.87 6.77
CA LYS A 68 -5.06 5.92 8.20
C LYS A 68 -3.95 5.37 9.08
N ILE A 69 -3.35 4.26 8.68
CA ILE A 69 -2.30 3.62 9.47
C ILE A 69 -1.05 4.50 9.57
N PHE A 70 -0.64 5.07 8.44
CA PHE A 70 0.58 5.90 8.40
C PHE A 70 0.30 7.36 8.69
N GLN A 71 -0.96 7.77 8.83
CA GLN A 71 -1.37 9.15 9.11
C GLN A 71 -0.82 10.12 8.04
N VAL A 72 -0.93 9.72 6.79
CA VAL A 72 -0.54 10.52 5.64
C VAL A 72 -1.74 10.61 4.70
N SER A 73 -1.70 11.58 3.77
CA SER A 73 -2.77 11.70 2.78
C SER A 73 -2.65 10.62 1.71
N VAL A 74 -3.76 10.33 1.04
CA VAL A 74 -3.74 9.45 -0.13
C VAL A 74 -2.85 10.04 -1.23
N TYR A 75 -2.79 11.38 -1.34
CA TYR A 75 -1.91 12.05 -2.30
C TYR A 75 -0.45 11.68 -2.05
N ASP A 76 -0.03 11.63 -0.77
CA ASP A 76 1.34 11.23 -0.42
C ASP A 76 1.60 9.79 -0.86
N LEU A 77 0.64 8.88 -0.64
CA LEU A 77 0.79 7.48 -1.06
C LEU A 77 0.91 7.35 -2.57
N LEU A 78 0.22 8.19 -3.32
CA LEU A 78 0.25 8.17 -4.78
C LEU A 78 1.43 8.94 -5.36
N GLY A 79 2.15 9.69 -4.53
CA GLY A 79 3.28 10.47 -4.98
C GLY A 79 2.89 11.66 -5.84
N VAL A 80 1.69 12.21 -5.64
CA VAL A 80 1.21 13.37 -6.40
C VAL A 80 1.04 14.56 -5.47
N ASP A 81 1.31 15.74 -5.99
CA ASP A 81 1.15 16.96 -5.22
C ASP A 81 -0.32 17.34 -5.14
N ARG A 82 -0.67 17.87 -3.98
CA ARG A 82 -1.99 18.37 -3.73
C ARG A 82 -2.05 19.82 -4.19
N CYS A 83 -2.82 20.08 -5.20
CA CYS A 83 -2.96 21.43 -5.72
C CYS A 83 -4.16 22.14 -5.15
#